data_93c12dec6766276886bcdb12f8a05bc7
#
_entry.id   93c12dec6766276886bcdb12f8a05bc7
#
_cell.length_a   1.000
_cell.length_b   1.000
_cell.length_c   1.000
_cell.angle_alpha   90.00
_cell.angle_beta   90.00
_cell.angle_gamma   90.00
#
_symmetry.space_group_name_H-M   'P 1'
#
loop_
_entity.id
_entity.type
_entity.pdbx_description
1 polymer ?
#
loop_
_entity_poly.entity_id
_entity_poly.type
_entity_poly.pdbx_seq_one_letter_code
_entity_poly.pdbx_strand_id
1 'polypeptide(L)'
;MHATSRSRRETAERRVKDDNQATLRRSRVIGLVLIAGMVATAVAFGLTGSVQRPQRTVTAPPVTVKADITVNFGTGVRTIDPAAIGVDESTYGTPSDVADQKAQRLLRALGVGYSRLWVTLADTGNPDSRVVCGAAGCDPAIDVSQWIQTMQSLGEVPVIGFPDTLSAADAAAIVTRFAATARNPVRYWVIGNEPDVANQETAATYSEHFNTLYDAMKQADSAIKIGGPATLGFDQPWIQTFLASSGSRADFVDFHFYPGRETAAQLLAELPQMSADLATLRGMIQAAAPGRASAIGIHVGEWNFSADPVTLGQFAYTGFASMLDADLLGRILAAGADGLAWGSKNGPMSLIYGDGTGAPAGYTSDTPMPLYEAIGMFTGAGRFPHFGATMVAATSVLPDVDVFASSSPDEIVLVNRGKATLRVTVHAQGSNPQAATVWQLHQTHVKPSPPASIGTVTSLDGVFKITLPAHSVTTLVMTTEVSNRK
;
A
#
# COMPACT_ATOMS: atom_id res chain seq x y z
N MET A 1 -1.84 35.99 49.70
CA MET A 1 -2.17 35.78 48.28
C MET A 1 -1.44 34.58 47.60
N HIS A 2 -0.85 33.62 48.35
CA HIS A 2 -0.09 32.48 47.80
C HIS A 2 -0.84 31.12 47.85
N ALA A 3 -2.01 31.04 48.49
CA ALA A 3 -2.75 29.76 48.65
C ALA A 3 -3.73 29.44 47.49
N THR A 4 -4.14 30.45 46.74
CA THR A 4 -5.16 30.28 45.67
C THR A 4 -4.58 29.84 44.32
N SER A 5 -3.27 30.01 44.08
CA SER A 5 -2.64 29.63 42.83
C SER A 5 -2.28 28.12 42.75
N ARG A 6 -1.96 27.54 43.92
CA ARG A 6 -1.60 26.10 44.03
C ARG A 6 -2.82 25.18 43.83
N SER A 7 -3.98 25.57 44.39
CA SER A 7 -5.22 24.82 44.21
C SER A 7 -5.74 24.80 42.76
N ARG A 8 -5.56 25.89 42.02
CA ARG A 8 -5.98 25.96 40.62
C ARG A 8 -5.07 25.11 39.72
N ARG A 9 -3.79 25.00 40.02
CA ARG A 9 -2.85 24.15 39.28
C ARG A 9 -3.13 22.66 39.50
N GLU A 10 -3.34 22.25 40.75
CA GLU A 10 -3.68 20.87 41.08
C GLU A 10 -5.01 20.41 40.47
N THR A 11 -6.00 21.34 40.36
CA THR A 11 -7.28 21.04 39.71
C THR A 11 -7.15 20.93 38.17
N ALA A 12 -6.29 21.73 37.54
CA ALA A 12 -6.01 21.64 36.12
C ALA A 12 -5.24 20.34 35.77
N GLU A 13 -4.25 19.99 36.58
CA GLU A 13 -3.48 18.74 36.39
C GLU A 13 -4.34 17.48 36.61
N ARG A 14 -5.29 17.50 37.51
CA ARG A 14 -6.29 16.43 37.67
C ARG A 14 -7.22 16.31 36.46
N ARG A 15 -7.71 17.42 35.91
CA ARG A 15 -8.56 17.41 34.70
C ARG A 15 -7.82 16.84 33.50
N VAL A 16 -6.59 17.24 33.27
CA VAL A 16 -5.76 16.71 32.17
C VAL A 16 -5.49 15.20 32.33
N LYS A 17 -5.26 14.73 33.58
CA LYS A 17 -5.12 13.29 33.85
C LYS A 17 -6.43 12.51 33.65
N ASP A 18 -7.54 13.07 34.04
CA ASP A 18 -8.86 12.43 33.90
C ASP A 18 -9.30 12.40 32.41
N ASP A 19 -9.01 13.44 31.64
CA ASP A 19 -9.28 13.49 30.20
C ASP A 19 -8.36 12.52 29.42
N ASN A 20 -7.10 12.41 29.78
CA ASN A 20 -6.18 11.42 29.19
C ASN A 20 -6.56 9.98 29.55
N GLN A 21 -7.05 9.72 30.78
CA GLN A 21 -7.58 8.41 31.15
C GLN A 21 -8.90 8.09 30.45
N ALA A 22 -9.75 9.08 30.18
CA ALA A 22 -10.98 8.93 29.43
C ALA A 22 -10.73 8.63 27.96
N THR A 23 -9.73 9.30 27.36
CA THR A 23 -9.28 9.07 25.98
C THR A 23 -8.62 7.69 25.83
N LEU A 24 -7.77 7.29 26.77
CA LEU A 24 -7.18 5.94 26.82
C LEU A 24 -8.22 4.83 27.05
N ARG A 25 -9.29 5.12 27.84
CA ARG A 25 -10.41 4.18 28.01
C ARG A 25 -11.28 4.08 26.76
N ARG A 26 -11.48 5.17 26.01
CA ARG A 26 -12.21 5.15 24.72
C ARG A 26 -11.44 4.42 23.65
N SER A 27 -10.14 4.63 23.52
CA SER A 27 -9.27 3.87 22.59
C SER A 27 -9.19 2.38 22.96
N ARG A 28 -9.20 2.06 24.28
CA ARG A 28 -9.27 0.66 24.74
C ARG A 28 -10.64 0.03 24.51
N VAL A 29 -11.73 0.82 24.51
CA VAL A 29 -13.09 0.30 24.23
C VAL A 29 -13.25 0.04 22.73
N ILE A 30 -12.68 0.84 21.85
CA ILE A 30 -12.70 0.57 20.40
C ILE A 30 -11.82 -0.66 20.08
N GLY A 31 -10.64 -0.78 20.67
CA GLY A 31 -9.79 -1.97 20.56
C GLY A 31 -10.39 -3.22 21.23
N LEU A 32 -11.13 -3.08 22.35
CA LEU A 32 -11.76 -4.18 23.07
C LEU A 32 -13.09 -4.63 22.46
N VAL A 33 -13.80 -3.77 21.75
CA VAL A 33 -14.99 -4.18 20.97
C VAL A 33 -14.58 -5.03 19.78
N LEU A 34 -13.40 -4.80 19.18
CA LEU A 34 -12.82 -5.67 18.16
C LEU A 34 -12.31 -7.00 18.74
N ILE A 35 -11.81 -7.02 19.99
CA ILE A 35 -11.30 -8.25 20.66
C ILE A 35 -12.44 -9.04 21.35
N ALA A 36 -13.47 -8.39 21.89
CA ALA A 36 -14.59 -9.09 22.55
C ALA A 36 -15.53 -9.80 21.57
N GLY A 37 -15.56 -9.41 20.31
CA GLY A 37 -16.25 -10.15 19.24
C GLY A 37 -15.61 -11.50 18.95
N MET A 38 -14.32 -11.67 19.25
CA MET A 38 -13.57 -12.89 18.95
C MET A 38 -13.75 -14.05 19.94
N VAL A 39 -14.27 -13.82 21.13
CA VAL A 39 -14.39 -14.87 22.17
C VAL A 39 -15.78 -15.48 22.24
N ALA A 40 -16.80 -14.84 21.69
CA ALA A 40 -18.19 -15.30 21.84
C ALA A 40 -18.68 -16.28 20.77
N THR A 41 -17.95 -16.48 19.66
CA THR A 41 -18.39 -17.34 18.55
C THR A 41 -17.70 -18.71 18.48
N ALA A 42 -16.75 -19.00 19.36
CA ALA A 42 -15.98 -20.27 19.34
C ALA A 42 -16.63 -21.45 20.09
N VAL A 43 -17.84 -21.32 20.61
CA VAL A 43 -18.45 -22.35 21.52
C VAL A 43 -19.69 -23.03 20.92
N ALA A 44 -20.07 -22.82 19.69
CA ALA A 44 -21.32 -23.37 19.14
C ALA A 44 -21.18 -24.17 17.84
N PHE A 45 -20.14 -24.93 17.62
CA PHE A 45 -20.16 -25.99 16.60
C PHE A 45 -19.73 -27.35 17.19
N GLY A 46 -20.72 -28.07 17.66
CA GLY A 46 -20.62 -29.44 18.09
C GLY A 46 -20.30 -30.38 16.92
N LEU A 47 -19.39 -31.28 17.20
CA LEU A 47 -18.97 -32.42 16.42
C LEU A 47 -20.13 -33.26 15.87
N THR A 48 -20.38 -33.21 14.56
CA THR A 48 -20.97 -34.34 13.85
C THR A 48 -20.04 -34.66 12.67
N GLY A 49 -19.23 -35.70 12.88
CA GLY A 49 -18.34 -36.21 11.85
C GLY A 49 -19.16 -36.84 10.69
N SER A 50 -19.17 -36.19 9.56
CA SER A 50 -19.44 -36.83 8.27
C SER A 50 -18.13 -36.85 7.48
N VAL A 51 -17.58 -38.04 7.27
CA VAL A 51 -16.46 -38.29 6.36
C VAL A 51 -16.92 -37.94 4.95
N GLN A 52 -16.64 -36.70 4.52
CA GLN A 52 -16.81 -36.34 3.11
C GLN A 52 -15.67 -36.99 2.30
N ARG A 53 -16.05 -37.86 1.38
CA ARG A 53 -15.16 -38.35 0.32
C ARG A 53 -14.61 -37.13 -0.45
N PRO A 54 -13.32 -37.14 -0.84
CA PRO A 54 -12.78 -36.07 -1.66
C PRO A 54 -13.60 -35.95 -2.95
N GLN A 55 -14.31 -34.85 -3.11
CA GLN A 55 -14.91 -34.51 -4.39
C GLN A 55 -13.74 -34.26 -5.38
N ARG A 56 -13.68 -35.11 -6.38
CA ARG A 56 -12.84 -34.88 -7.56
C ARG A 56 -13.33 -33.57 -8.17
N THR A 57 -12.60 -32.49 -7.99
CA THR A 57 -12.84 -31.23 -8.72
C THR A 57 -12.63 -31.52 -10.20
N VAL A 58 -13.71 -31.67 -10.91
CA VAL A 58 -13.69 -31.67 -12.36
C VAL A 58 -13.38 -30.22 -12.76
N THR A 59 -12.13 -29.93 -13.07
CA THR A 59 -11.77 -28.68 -13.71
C THR A 59 -12.52 -28.59 -15.04
N ALA A 60 -13.39 -27.60 -15.18
CA ALA A 60 -14.06 -27.33 -16.43
C ALA A 60 -12.99 -27.14 -17.54
N PRO A 61 -13.20 -27.67 -18.76
CA PRO A 61 -12.25 -27.46 -19.83
C PRO A 61 -12.07 -25.97 -20.11
N PRO A 62 -10.86 -25.50 -20.45
CA PRO A 62 -10.58 -24.10 -20.69
C PRO A 62 -11.50 -23.56 -21.81
N VAL A 63 -12.19 -22.48 -21.50
CA VAL A 63 -13.00 -21.78 -22.50
C VAL A 63 -12.06 -21.07 -23.46
N THR A 64 -12.11 -21.44 -24.74
CA THR A 64 -11.35 -20.73 -25.78
C THR A 64 -12.10 -19.46 -26.13
N VAL A 65 -11.68 -18.33 -25.61
CA VAL A 65 -12.18 -17.01 -25.98
C VAL A 65 -11.20 -16.42 -26.99
N LYS A 66 -11.71 -16.00 -28.16
CA LYS A 66 -10.94 -15.19 -29.10
C LYS A 66 -10.89 -13.76 -28.53
N ALA A 67 -9.90 -13.50 -27.72
CA ALA A 67 -9.75 -12.22 -27.04
C ALA A 67 -8.46 -11.56 -27.46
N ASP A 68 -8.56 -10.27 -27.74
CA ASP A 68 -7.39 -9.46 -28.05
C ASP A 68 -7.05 -8.56 -26.88
N ILE A 69 -5.83 -8.71 -26.38
CA ILE A 69 -5.17 -7.75 -25.50
C ILE A 69 -4.16 -7.04 -26.37
N THR A 70 -4.20 -5.72 -26.42
CA THR A 70 -3.28 -4.92 -27.21
C THR A 70 -2.41 -4.07 -26.29
N VAL A 71 -1.10 -4.13 -26.50
CA VAL A 71 -0.10 -3.30 -25.81
C VAL A 71 0.75 -2.60 -26.84
N ASN A 72 0.93 -1.29 -26.72
CA ASN A 72 1.77 -0.51 -27.62
C ASN A 72 2.96 0.12 -26.86
N PHE A 73 4.09 -0.56 -26.89
CA PHE A 73 5.33 -0.11 -26.27
C PHE A 73 5.90 1.18 -26.87
N GLY A 74 5.49 1.54 -28.09
CA GLY A 74 5.87 2.81 -28.72
C GLY A 74 5.04 4.00 -28.25
N THR A 75 4.01 3.80 -27.43
CA THR A 75 3.12 4.87 -26.96
C THR A 75 3.18 5.00 -25.45
N GLY A 76 4.10 5.82 -24.96
CA GLY A 76 4.16 6.19 -23.53
C GLY A 76 2.92 6.97 -23.11
N VAL A 77 2.32 6.59 -22.00
CA VAL A 77 1.15 7.26 -21.43
C VAL A 77 1.57 8.19 -20.30
N ARG A 78 2.51 7.72 -19.46
CA ARG A 78 3.07 8.50 -18.36
C ARG A 78 4.38 7.92 -17.84
N THR A 79 5.16 8.76 -17.18
CA THR A 79 6.31 8.33 -16.39
C THR A 79 5.85 7.78 -15.06
N ILE A 80 6.46 6.70 -14.60
CA ILE A 80 6.28 6.12 -13.27
C ILE A 80 7.43 6.62 -12.40
N ASP A 81 7.13 7.14 -11.21
CA ASP A 81 8.17 7.46 -10.23
C ASP A 81 8.90 6.16 -9.86
N PRO A 82 10.23 6.12 -9.84
CA PRO A 82 10.97 4.92 -9.41
C PRO A 82 10.61 4.45 -8.00
N ALA A 83 10.10 5.33 -7.15
CA ALA A 83 9.66 5.02 -5.80
C ALA A 83 8.14 4.75 -5.67
N ALA A 84 7.38 4.77 -6.76
CA ALA A 84 5.92 4.70 -6.75
C ALA A 84 5.33 3.45 -6.09
N ILE A 85 6.10 2.36 -6.01
CA ILE A 85 5.70 1.12 -5.35
C ILE A 85 6.29 1.13 -3.94
N GLY A 86 5.49 1.52 -2.97
CA GLY A 86 5.92 1.74 -1.59
C GLY A 86 5.21 0.85 -0.58
N VAL A 87 5.56 1.05 0.68
CA VAL A 87 4.97 0.40 1.84
C VAL A 87 4.71 1.40 2.95
N ASP A 88 3.61 1.23 3.67
CA ASP A 88 3.38 1.87 4.96
C ASP A 88 3.87 0.95 6.07
N GLU A 89 4.77 1.47 6.90
CA GLU A 89 5.36 0.75 8.00
C GLU A 89 4.39 0.61 9.16
N SER A 90 3.81 -0.56 9.30
CA SER A 90 2.93 -0.87 10.43
C SER A 90 3.36 -2.16 11.08
N THR A 91 3.94 -2.06 12.26
CA THR A 91 4.55 -3.22 12.94
C THR A 91 3.67 -3.83 14.03
N TYR A 92 2.52 -3.31 14.35
CA TYR A 92 1.50 -3.82 15.29
C TYR A 92 1.97 -4.93 16.23
N GLY A 93 2.94 -4.62 17.10
CA GLY A 93 3.41 -5.56 18.14
C GLY A 93 4.32 -6.69 17.63
N THR A 94 4.75 -6.67 16.39
CA THR A 94 5.81 -7.54 15.88
C THR A 94 7.16 -6.84 15.99
N PRO A 95 8.29 -7.59 16.07
CA PRO A 95 9.62 -6.99 15.95
C PRO A 95 9.71 -6.25 14.62
N SER A 96 10.21 -5.01 14.69
CA SER A 96 10.41 -4.21 13.50
C SER A 96 11.39 -4.86 12.52
N ASP A 97 11.15 -4.66 11.24
CA ASP A 97 12.07 -5.00 10.17
C ASP A 97 13.44 -4.31 10.28
N VAL A 98 13.53 -3.15 10.97
CA VAL A 98 14.81 -2.51 11.31
C VAL A 98 15.76 -3.45 12.07
N ALA A 99 15.22 -4.31 12.94
CA ALA A 99 15.99 -5.30 13.69
C ALA A 99 16.12 -6.65 12.97
N ASP A 100 15.40 -6.86 11.87
CA ASP A 100 15.30 -8.14 11.18
C ASP A 100 15.99 -8.15 9.82
N GLN A 101 17.18 -8.71 9.77
CA GLN A 101 17.97 -8.83 8.53
C GLN A 101 17.29 -9.68 7.45
N LYS A 102 16.39 -10.63 7.81
CA LYS A 102 15.70 -11.45 6.82
C LYS A 102 14.59 -10.64 6.16
N ALA A 103 13.80 -9.90 6.96
CA ALA A 103 12.83 -8.95 6.44
C ALA A 103 13.50 -7.90 5.53
N GLN A 104 14.62 -7.32 5.95
CA GLN A 104 15.38 -6.36 5.13
C GLN A 104 15.83 -6.94 3.79
N ARG A 105 16.27 -8.21 3.77
CA ARG A 105 16.62 -8.86 2.49
C ARG A 105 15.41 -9.03 1.57
N LEU A 106 14.24 -9.34 2.15
CA LEU A 106 13.00 -9.47 1.39
C LEU A 106 12.54 -8.12 0.84
N LEU A 107 12.53 -7.06 1.65
CA LEU A 107 12.18 -5.70 1.21
C LEU A 107 13.12 -5.22 0.10
N ARG A 108 14.44 -5.40 0.28
CA ARG A 108 15.42 -5.09 -0.77
C ARG A 108 15.19 -5.88 -2.05
N ALA A 109 14.89 -7.18 -1.95
CA ALA A 109 14.60 -8.01 -3.12
C ALA A 109 13.30 -7.60 -3.80
N LEU A 110 12.31 -7.18 -3.02
CA LEU A 110 11.03 -6.67 -3.54
C LEU A 110 11.22 -5.35 -4.29
N GLY A 111 12.23 -4.55 -3.94
CA GLY A 111 12.49 -3.27 -4.58
C GLY A 111 11.49 -2.20 -4.17
N VAL A 112 11.15 -2.16 -2.87
CA VAL A 112 10.30 -1.11 -2.30
C VAL A 112 10.90 0.27 -2.56
N GLY A 113 10.09 1.20 -3.00
CA GLY A 113 10.49 2.58 -3.28
C GLY A 113 10.25 3.50 -2.09
N TYR A 114 9.00 3.91 -1.84
CA TYR A 114 8.65 4.68 -0.64
C TYR A 114 8.44 3.77 0.57
N SER A 115 8.94 4.22 1.74
CA SER A 115 8.57 3.63 3.04
C SER A 115 8.06 4.72 3.94
N ARG A 116 6.79 4.61 4.36
CA ARG A 116 6.11 5.57 5.21
C ARG A 116 6.15 5.12 6.66
N LEU A 117 6.55 6.03 7.56
CA LEU A 117 6.51 5.83 8.99
C LEU A 117 5.63 6.88 9.66
N TRP A 118 4.64 6.45 10.41
CA TRP A 118 3.87 7.31 11.30
C TRP A 118 4.63 7.54 12.61
N VAL A 119 4.93 8.79 12.92
CA VAL A 119 5.67 9.19 14.11
C VAL A 119 4.74 9.92 15.08
N THR A 120 4.60 9.40 16.29
CA THR A 120 3.97 10.15 17.38
C THR A 120 5.06 10.74 18.24
N LEU A 121 5.02 12.04 18.47
CA LEU A 121 5.91 12.72 19.42
C LEU A 121 5.37 12.52 20.84
N ALA A 122 4.99 11.31 21.20
CA ALA A 122 4.43 11.02 22.50
C ALA A 122 5.44 11.36 23.59
N ASP A 123 5.07 12.26 24.44
CA ASP A 123 5.47 12.44 25.83
C ASP A 123 6.77 13.12 26.16
N THR A 124 7.71 13.41 25.28
CA THR A 124 9.03 13.88 25.73
C THR A 124 9.49 15.19 25.14
N GLY A 125 8.81 15.75 24.16
CA GLY A 125 9.32 16.90 23.41
C GLY A 125 10.67 16.65 22.73
N ASN A 126 11.13 15.37 22.76
CA ASN A 126 12.34 14.95 22.10
C ASN A 126 11.98 14.21 20.81
N PRO A 127 12.21 14.79 19.63
CA PRO A 127 11.95 14.15 18.35
C PRO A 127 12.76 12.86 18.10
N ASP A 128 13.73 12.53 18.99
CA ASP A 128 14.48 11.26 18.96
C ASP A 128 13.82 10.14 19.74
N SER A 129 12.90 10.48 20.60
CA SER A 129 12.44 9.53 21.59
C SER A 129 11.42 8.55 21.09
N ARG A 130 11.31 8.31 19.78
CA ARG A 130 10.43 7.22 19.33
C ARG A 130 9.79 7.57 17.99
N VAL A 131 9.56 6.69 16.93
CA VAL A 131 8.85 5.61 17.37
C VAL A 131 8.05 5.05 16.24
N VAL A 132 8.24 3.83 15.99
CA VAL A 132 7.29 3.04 15.21
C VAL A 132 6.10 2.74 16.11
N CYS A 133 4.95 3.37 15.87
CA CYS A 133 3.74 3.15 16.66
C CYS A 133 2.71 2.43 15.81
N GLY A 134 2.22 1.30 16.30
CA GLY A 134 1.05 0.63 15.78
C GLY A 134 -0.11 0.69 16.76
N ALA A 135 -1.24 0.07 16.42
CA ALA A 135 -2.43 0.00 17.29
C ALA A 135 -2.15 -0.62 18.68
N ALA A 136 -1.10 -1.43 18.80
CA ALA A 136 -0.64 -2.03 20.06
C ALA A 136 0.28 -1.11 20.88
N GLY A 137 0.63 0.07 20.37
CA GLY A 137 1.54 1.02 21.00
C GLY A 137 2.86 1.18 20.24
N CYS A 138 3.75 1.96 20.80
CA CYS A 138 5.06 2.25 20.22
C CYS A 138 6.08 1.18 20.59
N ASP A 139 6.94 0.77 19.65
CA ASP A 139 8.12 -0.03 19.97
C ASP A 139 9.22 0.89 20.54
N PRO A 140 9.56 0.81 21.82
CA PRO A 140 10.56 1.69 22.43
C PRO A 140 11.99 1.38 21.99
N ALA A 141 12.22 0.27 21.27
CA ALA A 141 13.54 -0.19 20.89
C ALA A 141 14.09 0.47 19.61
N ILE A 142 13.24 1.18 18.85
CA ILE A 142 13.61 1.76 17.56
C ILE A 142 13.36 3.24 17.58
N ASP A 143 14.42 4.02 17.35
CA ASP A 143 14.30 5.45 17.10
C ASP A 143 14.07 5.73 15.61
N VAL A 144 13.45 6.88 15.33
CA VAL A 144 13.12 7.30 13.96
C VAL A 144 14.38 7.45 13.10
N SER A 145 15.48 7.91 13.68
CA SER A 145 16.75 8.07 12.96
C SER A 145 17.32 6.71 12.53
N GLN A 146 17.23 5.70 13.38
CA GLN A 146 17.66 4.34 13.06
C GLN A 146 16.79 3.76 11.94
N TRP A 147 15.47 3.96 12.00
CA TRP A 147 14.56 3.53 10.95
C TRP A 147 14.92 4.21 9.61
N ILE A 148 15.05 5.55 9.59
CA ILE A 148 15.42 6.30 8.38
C ILE A 148 16.71 5.75 7.76
N GLN A 149 17.75 5.55 8.57
CA GLN A 149 19.04 5.04 8.10
C GLN A 149 18.91 3.62 7.52
N THR A 150 18.10 2.78 8.15
CA THR A 150 17.85 1.42 7.66
C THR A 150 17.15 1.45 6.31
N MET A 151 16.02 2.17 6.17
CA MET A 151 15.28 2.26 4.90
C MET A 151 16.17 2.83 3.79
N GLN A 152 16.92 3.89 4.05
CA GLN A 152 17.88 4.43 3.08
C GLN A 152 18.98 3.42 2.71
N SER A 153 19.41 2.55 3.63
CA SER A 153 20.37 1.49 3.34
C SER A 153 19.79 0.39 2.44
N LEU A 154 18.47 0.21 2.45
CA LEU A 154 17.73 -0.69 1.56
C LEU A 154 17.52 -0.09 0.16
N GLY A 155 17.75 1.20 -0.01
CA GLY A 155 17.49 1.95 -1.23
C GLY A 155 16.12 2.63 -1.25
N GLU A 156 15.41 2.61 -0.13
CA GLU A 156 14.07 3.15 0.01
C GLU A 156 14.08 4.65 0.33
N VAL A 157 12.99 5.31 0.01
CA VAL A 157 12.78 6.76 0.24
C VAL A 157 11.87 6.93 1.44
N PRO A 158 12.39 7.39 2.59
CA PRO A 158 11.57 7.62 3.77
C PRO A 158 10.49 8.69 3.55
N VAL A 159 9.27 8.38 3.97
CA VAL A 159 8.12 9.28 4.07
C VAL A 159 7.74 9.35 5.55
N ILE A 160 7.82 10.53 6.16
CA ILE A 160 7.52 10.68 7.59
C ILE A 160 6.15 11.33 7.76
N GLY A 161 5.24 10.62 8.42
CA GLY A 161 3.95 11.12 8.84
C GLY A 161 3.96 11.53 10.33
N PHE A 162 3.25 12.59 10.69
CA PHE A 162 3.09 13.03 12.07
C PHE A 162 1.76 13.75 12.29
N PRO A 163 1.28 13.87 13.56
CA PRO A 163 0.01 14.50 13.86
C PRO A 163 -0.07 15.95 13.40
N ASP A 164 -1.17 16.33 12.79
CA ASP A 164 -1.52 17.70 12.40
C ASP A 164 -1.68 18.66 13.58
N THR A 165 -1.82 18.12 14.79
CA THR A 165 -1.96 18.88 16.05
C THR A 165 -0.64 19.35 16.65
N LEU A 166 0.51 19.10 15.99
CA LEU A 166 1.80 19.63 16.43
C LEU A 166 1.86 21.16 16.40
N SER A 167 2.75 21.72 17.24
CA SER A 167 3.09 23.12 17.07
C SER A 167 3.95 23.34 15.82
N ALA A 168 3.85 24.53 15.22
CA ALA A 168 4.69 24.91 14.08
C ALA A 168 6.20 24.83 14.42
N ALA A 169 6.57 25.15 15.67
CA ALA A 169 7.95 25.08 16.13
C ALA A 169 8.46 23.64 16.22
N ASP A 170 7.64 22.71 16.72
CA ASP A 170 8.00 21.30 16.81
C ASP A 170 8.13 20.68 15.42
N ALA A 171 7.20 20.96 14.50
CA ALA A 171 7.28 20.50 13.13
C ALA A 171 8.55 20.99 12.41
N ALA A 172 8.92 22.26 12.56
CA ALA A 172 10.15 22.80 12.00
C ALA A 172 11.40 22.17 12.63
N ALA A 173 11.39 21.91 13.95
CA ALA A 173 12.49 21.26 14.66
C ALA A 173 12.72 19.83 14.17
N ILE A 174 11.64 19.06 13.92
CA ILE A 174 11.71 17.70 13.39
C ILE A 174 12.34 17.68 12.00
N VAL A 175 11.88 18.57 11.10
CA VAL A 175 12.44 18.70 9.75
C VAL A 175 13.94 19.00 9.82
N THR A 176 14.33 20.00 10.61
CA THR A 176 15.75 20.38 10.79
C THR A 176 16.59 19.22 11.31
N ARG A 177 16.05 18.48 12.27
CA ARG A 177 16.76 17.35 12.86
C ARG A 177 16.98 16.23 11.85
N PHE A 178 15.94 15.77 11.17
CA PHE A 178 16.07 14.67 10.23
C PHE A 178 16.77 15.06 8.91
N ALA A 179 16.84 16.34 8.59
CA ALA A 179 17.74 16.83 7.56
C ALA A 179 19.22 16.69 7.95
N ALA A 180 19.54 16.82 9.25
CA ALA A 180 20.92 16.79 9.76
C ALA A 180 21.44 15.37 10.07
N THR A 181 20.56 14.44 10.46
CA THR A 181 20.93 13.09 10.94
C THR A 181 20.94 12.03 9.87
N ALA A 182 20.20 12.22 8.80
CA ALA A 182 20.10 11.27 7.70
C ALA A 182 21.30 11.37 6.76
N ARG A 183 21.74 10.22 6.24
CA ARG A 183 22.75 10.16 5.16
C ARG A 183 22.31 10.95 3.93
N ASN A 184 20.99 10.91 3.66
CA ASN A 184 20.28 11.75 2.73
C ASN A 184 19.12 12.42 3.49
N PRO A 185 18.86 13.72 3.33
CA PRO A 185 17.75 14.41 3.98
C PRO A 185 16.42 13.74 3.66
N VAL A 186 15.54 13.62 4.66
CA VAL A 186 14.15 13.18 4.43
C VAL A 186 13.43 14.22 3.59
N ARG A 187 12.87 13.81 2.47
CA ARG A 187 12.24 14.72 1.50
C ARG A 187 10.73 14.72 1.56
N TYR A 188 10.10 13.64 1.98
CA TYR A 188 8.65 13.47 1.92
C TYR A 188 8.06 13.44 3.33
N TRP A 189 6.98 14.22 3.50
CA TRP A 189 6.34 14.42 4.79
C TRP A 189 4.83 14.41 4.63
N VAL A 190 4.13 13.72 5.53
CA VAL A 190 2.66 13.67 5.58
C VAL A 190 2.20 14.32 6.88
N ILE A 191 1.33 15.30 6.77
CA ILE A 191 0.69 15.96 7.92
C ILE A 191 -0.67 15.30 8.13
N GLY A 192 -0.88 14.72 9.32
CA GLY A 192 -2.12 14.01 9.68
C GLY A 192 -2.13 12.55 9.25
N ASN A 193 -2.99 11.77 9.90
CA ASN A 193 -3.37 10.42 9.55
C ASN A 193 -4.84 10.20 9.91
N GLU A 194 -5.67 10.02 8.92
CA GLU A 194 -7.11 9.82 9.06
C GLU A 194 -7.78 10.87 9.96
N PRO A 195 -7.49 12.19 9.77
CA PRO A 195 -8.02 13.23 10.65
C PRO A 195 -9.55 13.31 10.61
N ASP A 196 -10.15 12.90 9.49
CA ASP A 196 -11.58 12.78 9.26
C ASP A 196 -12.27 11.79 10.21
N VAL A 197 -11.54 10.77 10.67
CA VAL A 197 -12.07 9.70 11.54
C VAL A 197 -11.42 9.71 12.91
N ALA A 198 -10.08 9.75 12.99
CA ALA A 198 -9.35 9.63 14.25
C ALA A 198 -9.67 10.76 15.23
N ASN A 199 -9.77 11.99 14.73
CA ASN A 199 -10.07 13.18 15.52
C ASN A 199 -11.46 13.73 15.24
N GLN A 200 -12.21 13.16 14.29
CA GLN A 200 -13.46 13.71 13.77
C GLN A 200 -13.31 15.18 13.36
N GLU A 201 -12.18 15.50 12.80
CA GLU A 201 -11.81 16.86 12.46
C GLU A 201 -12.51 17.31 11.17
N THR A 202 -12.87 18.59 11.11
CA THR A 202 -13.40 19.13 9.86
C THR A 202 -12.27 19.43 8.89
N ALA A 203 -12.53 19.29 7.59
CA ALA A 203 -11.54 19.62 6.57
C ALA A 203 -11.04 21.07 6.65
N ALA A 204 -11.87 22.01 7.13
CA ALA A 204 -11.50 23.40 7.32
C ALA A 204 -10.47 23.55 8.46
N THR A 205 -10.73 22.94 9.62
CA THR A 205 -9.83 22.98 10.78
C THR A 205 -8.49 22.32 10.45
N TYR A 206 -8.54 21.13 9.85
CA TYR A 206 -7.34 20.45 9.38
C TYR A 206 -6.52 21.32 8.40
N SER A 207 -7.19 21.98 7.45
CA SER A 207 -6.51 22.85 6.47
C SER A 207 -5.78 24.04 7.12
N GLU A 208 -6.34 24.60 8.20
CA GLU A 208 -5.67 25.65 8.99
C GLU A 208 -4.40 25.12 9.67
N HIS A 209 -4.47 23.93 10.28
CA HIS A 209 -3.33 23.25 10.87
C HIS A 209 -2.28 22.93 9.80
N PHE A 210 -2.70 22.27 8.71
CA PHE A 210 -1.83 21.91 7.59
C PHE A 210 -1.07 23.14 7.05
N ASN A 211 -1.77 24.23 6.78
CA ASN A 211 -1.14 25.46 6.25
C ASN A 211 -0.11 26.04 7.20
N THR A 212 -0.41 26.06 8.51
CA THR A 212 0.50 26.55 9.55
C THR A 212 1.76 25.70 9.64
N LEU A 213 1.61 24.38 9.66
CA LEU A 213 2.72 23.44 9.72
C LEU A 213 3.53 23.47 8.43
N TYR A 214 2.86 23.48 7.27
CA TYR A 214 3.49 23.57 5.96
C TYR A 214 4.43 24.76 5.86
N ASP A 215 3.97 25.96 6.22
CA ASP A 215 4.76 27.18 6.12
C ASP A 215 5.99 27.13 7.04
N ALA A 216 5.86 26.62 8.27
CA ALA A 216 6.97 26.45 9.22
C ALA A 216 8.00 25.40 8.73
N MET A 217 7.53 24.28 8.22
CA MET A 217 8.39 23.20 7.69
C MET A 217 9.15 23.66 6.43
N LYS A 218 8.49 24.37 5.52
CA LYS A 218 9.13 24.95 4.32
C LYS A 218 10.13 26.02 4.66
N GLN A 219 9.92 26.75 5.75
CA GLN A 219 10.92 27.70 6.26
C GLN A 219 12.15 26.97 6.80
N ALA A 220 11.98 25.81 7.44
CA ALA A 220 13.08 24.98 7.92
C ALA A 220 13.89 24.31 6.79
N ASP A 221 13.21 23.76 5.79
CA ASP A 221 13.79 23.22 4.54
C ASP A 221 12.82 23.40 3.37
N SER A 222 13.11 24.32 2.47
CA SER A 222 12.29 24.61 1.31
C SER A 222 12.25 23.49 0.26
N ALA A 223 13.18 22.55 0.32
CA ALA A 223 13.31 21.47 -0.66
C ALA A 223 12.47 20.23 -0.35
N ILE A 224 11.86 20.14 0.84
CA ILE A 224 11.01 19.01 1.21
C ILE A 224 9.68 19.04 0.47
N LYS A 225 9.03 17.89 0.38
CA LYS A 225 7.69 17.69 -0.17
C LYS A 225 6.74 17.38 0.96
N ILE A 226 5.63 18.11 1.03
CA ILE A 226 4.66 17.99 2.13
C ILE A 226 3.29 17.76 1.55
N GLY A 227 2.64 16.70 2.00
CA GLY A 227 1.28 16.33 1.61
C GLY A 227 0.38 15.95 2.77
N GLY A 228 -0.79 15.59 2.45
CA GLY A 228 -1.89 15.14 3.28
C GLY A 228 -3.18 15.21 2.45
N PRO A 229 -4.32 14.98 3.05
CA PRO A 229 -4.61 14.79 4.49
C PRO A 229 -4.45 13.35 4.99
N ALA A 230 -4.23 12.36 4.12
CA ALA A 230 -4.26 10.95 4.46
C ALA A 230 -5.61 10.53 5.10
N THR A 231 -6.72 10.85 4.44
CA THR A 231 -8.08 10.48 4.89
C THR A 231 -8.28 8.97 4.86
N LEU A 232 -9.12 8.41 5.76
CA LEU A 232 -9.41 6.95 5.83
C LEU A 232 -9.88 6.37 4.49
N GLY A 233 -10.50 7.17 3.64
CA GLY A 233 -10.94 6.79 2.31
C GLY A 233 -11.02 7.99 1.39
N PHE A 234 -11.50 7.79 0.18
CA PHE A 234 -11.73 8.88 -0.75
C PHE A 234 -13.00 9.66 -0.36
N ASP A 235 -12.88 10.53 0.65
CA ASP A 235 -13.93 11.48 1.01
C ASP A 235 -13.86 12.72 0.09
N GLN A 236 -14.58 12.67 -1.03
CA GLN A 236 -14.53 13.73 -2.03
C GLN A 236 -14.89 15.11 -1.48
N PRO A 237 -15.97 15.35 -0.69
CA PRO A 237 -16.28 16.65 -0.10
C PRO A 237 -15.19 17.16 0.83
N TRP A 238 -14.61 16.29 1.62
CA TRP A 238 -13.56 16.61 2.57
C TRP A 238 -12.27 17.03 1.85
N ILE A 239 -11.83 16.23 0.89
CA ILE A 239 -10.64 16.49 0.07
C ILE A 239 -10.84 17.75 -0.79
N GLN A 240 -12.05 18.01 -1.29
CA GLN A 240 -12.36 19.24 -2.03
C GLN A 240 -12.18 20.49 -1.16
N THR A 241 -12.62 20.45 0.09
CA THR A 241 -12.44 21.55 1.06
C THR A 241 -10.96 21.77 1.36
N PHE A 242 -10.22 20.68 1.61
CA PHE A 242 -8.76 20.74 1.77
C PHE A 242 -8.07 21.39 0.56
N LEU A 243 -8.36 20.93 -0.63
CA LEU A 243 -7.77 21.48 -1.86
C LEU A 243 -8.10 22.95 -2.08
N ALA A 244 -9.32 23.39 -1.77
CA ALA A 244 -9.71 24.79 -1.88
C ALA A 244 -8.88 25.70 -0.96
N SER A 245 -8.50 25.20 0.23
CA SER A 245 -7.75 25.95 1.23
C SER A 245 -6.23 25.79 1.12
N SER A 246 -5.77 24.61 0.73
CA SER A 246 -4.36 24.20 0.84
C SER A 246 -3.74 23.77 -0.50
N GLY A 247 -4.51 23.69 -1.59
CA GLY A 247 -4.03 23.24 -2.89
C GLY A 247 -2.93 24.10 -3.50
N SER A 248 -2.83 25.38 -3.10
CA SER A 248 -1.70 26.24 -3.50
C SER A 248 -0.39 25.88 -2.80
N ARG A 249 -0.44 25.14 -1.69
CA ARG A 249 0.69 24.69 -0.88
C ARG A 249 1.05 23.24 -1.14
N ALA A 250 0.13 22.32 -0.90
CA ALA A 250 0.37 20.88 -0.91
C ALA A 250 1.21 20.41 -2.11
N ASP A 251 2.26 19.64 -1.85
CA ASP A 251 3.10 19.05 -2.89
C ASP A 251 2.52 17.74 -3.41
N PHE A 252 1.72 17.05 -2.60
CA PHE A 252 0.92 15.88 -3.00
C PHE A 252 -0.35 15.78 -2.14
N VAL A 253 -1.35 15.09 -2.66
CA VAL A 253 -2.58 14.75 -1.93
C VAL A 253 -2.51 13.28 -1.57
N ASP A 254 -2.79 12.97 -0.31
CA ASP A 254 -2.76 11.63 0.24
C ASP A 254 -4.17 11.21 0.70
N PHE A 255 -4.51 9.95 0.45
CA PHE A 255 -5.70 9.29 0.99
C PHE A 255 -5.45 7.79 1.10
N HIS A 256 -6.22 7.10 1.93
CA HIS A 256 -6.15 5.65 2.07
C HIS A 256 -7.21 4.96 1.23
N PHE A 257 -6.97 3.71 0.86
CA PHE A 257 -7.93 2.92 0.10
C PHE A 257 -8.00 1.48 0.58
N TYR A 258 -9.12 1.15 1.18
CA TYR A 258 -9.44 -0.19 1.61
C TYR A 258 -10.85 -0.55 1.16
N PRO A 259 -11.05 -1.39 0.12
CA PRO A 259 -12.36 -1.86 -0.27
C PRO A 259 -12.90 -2.80 0.84
N GLY A 260 -13.37 -2.21 1.92
CA GLY A 260 -13.79 -2.88 3.15
C GLY A 260 -15.09 -3.63 2.96
N ARG A 261 -15.05 -4.85 2.39
CA ARG A 261 -16.25 -5.63 2.11
C ARG A 261 -16.10 -7.07 2.56
N GLU A 262 -17.24 -7.68 2.79
CA GLU A 262 -17.35 -8.97 3.46
C GLU A 262 -17.19 -10.17 2.52
N THR A 263 -17.35 -9.98 1.21
CA THR A 263 -17.32 -11.08 0.24
C THR A 263 -16.39 -10.82 -0.94
N ALA A 264 -15.85 -11.90 -1.51
CA ALA A 264 -15.05 -11.88 -2.71
C ALA A 264 -15.73 -11.13 -3.88
N ALA A 265 -17.04 -11.28 -4.03
CA ALA A 265 -17.79 -10.62 -5.09
C ALA A 265 -17.86 -9.09 -4.90
N GLN A 266 -18.01 -8.64 -3.66
CA GLN A 266 -18.01 -7.22 -3.32
C GLN A 266 -16.63 -6.60 -3.54
N LEU A 267 -15.55 -7.28 -3.09
CA LEU A 267 -14.18 -6.84 -3.32
C LEU A 267 -13.89 -6.67 -4.81
N LEU A 268 -14.25 -7.66 -5.64
CA LEU A 268 -14.08 -7.58 -7.10
C LEU A 268 -14.87 -6.41 -7.73
N ALA A 269 -16.06 -6.13 -7.22
CA ALA A 269 -16.92 -5.06 -7.74
C ALA A 269 -16.36 -3.66 -7.39
N GLU A 270 -15.55 -3.54 -6.35
CA GLU A 270 -14.99 -2.26 -5.90
C GLU A 270 -13.61 -1.92 -6.49
N LEU A 271 -12.90 -2.88 -7.08
CA LEU A 271 -11.60 -2.60 -7.70
C LEU A 271 -11.63 -1.43 -8.70
N PRO A 272 -12.65 -1.28 -9.58
CA PRO A 272 -12.72 -0.13 -10.48
C PRO A 272 -12.87 1.23 -9.77
N GLN A 273 -13.33 1.24 -8.49
CA GLN A 273 -13.50 2.48 -7.72
C GLN A 273 -12.17 3.19 -7.51
N MET A 274 -11.07 2.46 -7.29
CA MET A 274 -9.73 3.05 -7.23
C MET A 274 -9.42 3.93 -8.44
N SER A 275 -9.69 3.44 -9.64
CA SER A 275 -9.46 4.23 -10.87
C SER A 275 -10.37 5.44 -10.97
N ALA A 276 -11.63 5.31 -10.54
CA ALA A 276 -12.61 6.39 -10.55
C ALA A 276 -12.24 7.49 -9.54
N ASP A 277 -11.83 7.13 -8.34
CA ASP A 277 -11.40 8.04 -7.28
C ASP A 277 -10.15 8.82 -7.69
N LEU A 278 -9.15 8.12 -8.22
CA LEU A 278 -7.92 8.76 -8.70
C LEU A 278 -8.16 9.72 -9.87
N ALA A 279 -9.05 9.36 -10.81
CA ALA A 279 -9.43 10.26 -11.91
C ALA A 279 -10.18 11.49 -11.38
N THR A 280 -11.09 11.30 -10.42
CA THR A 280 -11.83 12.38 -9.77
C THR A 280 -10.86 13.30 -9.02
N LEU A 281 -9.94 12.75 -8.22
CA LEU A 281 -8.94 13.51 -7.50
C LEU A 281 -8.05 14.35 -8.43
N ARG A 282 -7.62 13.78 -9.54
CA ARG A 282 -6.84 14.53 -10.55
C ARG A 282 -7.63 15.71 -11.11
N GLY A 283 -8.92 15.53 -11.37
CA GLY A 283 -9.84 16.61 -11.78
C GLY A 283 -9.99 17.70 -10.71
N MET A 284 -10.11 17.31 -9.44
CA MET A 284 -10.19 18.25 -8.31
C MET A 284 -8.90 19.06 -8.15
N ILE A 285 -7.73 18.42 -8.25
CA ILE A 285 -6.42 19.10 -8.22
C ILE A 285 -6.32 20.09 -9.37
N GLN A 286 -6.73 19.71 -10.59
CA GLN A 286 -6.73 20.58 -11.75
C GLN A 286 -7.64 21.80 -11.56
N ALA A 287 -8.79 21.63 -10.91
CA ALA A 287 -9.71 22.72 -10.64
C ALA A 287 -9.20 23.66 -9.53
N ALA A 288 -8.63 23.13 -8.46
CA ALA A 288 -8.17 23.89 -7.30
C ALA A 288 -6.83 24.62 -7.55
N ALA A 289 -5.94 24.04 -8.31
CA ALA A 289 -4.58 24.55 -8.54
C ALA A 289 -4.14 24.43 -10.01
N PRO A 290 -4.84 25.04 -10.99
CA PRO A 290 -4.60 24.80 -12.43
C PRO A 290 -3.17 25.12 -12.86
N GLY A 291 -2.54 26.13 -12.25
CA GLY A 291 -1.18 26.55 -12.60
C GLY A 291 -0.07 25.61 -12.09
N ARG A 292 -0.38 24.67 -11.21
CA ARG A 292 0.59 23.72 -10.64
C ARG A 292 0.07 22.28 -10.56
N ALA A 293 -1.07 21.98 -11.15
CA ALA A 293 -1.74 20.68 -11.04
C ALA A 293 -0.84 19.50 -11.44
N SER A 294 0.02 19.67 -12.45
CA SER A 294 0.99 18.64 -12.85
C SER A 294 2.14 18.42 -11.87
N ALA A 295 2.38 19.37 -10.96
CA ALA A 295 3.41 19.28 -9.93
C ALA A 295 2.89 18.71 -8.61
N ILE A 296 1.56 18.58 -8.45
CA ILE A 296 0.95 17.98 -7.27
C ILE A 296 0.82 16.48 -7.49
N GLY A 297 1.58 15.73 -6.67
CA GLY A 297 1.53 14.26 -6.65
C GLY A 297 0.21 13.73 -6.08
N ILE A 298 -0.03 12.45 -6.25
CA ILE A 298 -1.09 11.71 -5.57
C ILE A 298 -0.45 10.50 -4.91
N HIS A 299 -0.61 10.38 -3.60
CA HIS A 299 -0.26 9.18 -2.84
C HIS A 299 -1.53 8.46 -2.41
N VAL A 300 -1.58 7.17 -2.61
CA VAL A 300 -2.47 6.28 -1.87
C VAL A 300 -1.61 5.76 -0.73
N GLY A 301 -1.60 6.53 0.38
CA GLY A 301 -0.62 6.44 1.47
C GLY A 301 -0.78 5.19 2.34
N GLU A 302 -1.96 4.59 2.28
CA GLU A 302 -2.23 3.23 2.74
C GLU A 302 -3.22 2.57 1.79
N TRP A 303 -2.91 1.38 1.34
CA TRP A 303 -3.86 0.58 0.56
C TRP A 303 -3.66 -0.92 0.80
N ASN A 304 -4.76 -1.64 0.71
CA ASN A 304 -4.80 -3.09 0.68
C ASN A 304 -6.16 -3.53 0.13
N PHE A 305 -6.35 -4.83 -0.17
CA PHE A 305 -7.64 -5.32 -0.62
C PHE A 305 -8.72 -5.30 0.48
N SER A 306 -8.37 -5.11 1.75
CA SER A 306 -9.30 -4.97 2.89
C SER A 306 -8.62 -4.28 4.06
N ALA A 307 -9.40 -3.62 4.91
CA ALA A 307 -8.95 -3.14 6.23
C ALA A 307 -9.19 -4.18 7.35
N ASP A 308 -9.95 -5.24 7.10
CA ASP A 308 -10.31 -6.24 8.11
C ASP A 308 -9.91 -7.66 7.67
N PRO A 309 -8.71 -8.12 8.08
CA PRO A 309 -8.25 -9.47 7.77
C PRO A 309 -9.05 -10.56 8.50
N VAL A 310 -9.72 -10.22 9.59
CA VAL A 310 -10.44 -11.20 10.43
C VAL A 310 -11.72 -11.66 9.75
N THR A 311 -12.49 -10.73 9.19
CA THR A 311 -13.72 -11.05 8.44
C THR A 311 -13.43 -11.92 7.21
N LEU A 312 -12.27 -11.75 6.60
CA LEU A 312 -11.86 -12.52 5.42
C LEU A 312 -11.18 -13.86 5.76
N GLY A 313 -10.79 -14.06 7.04
CA GLY A 313 -10.24 -15.31 7.51
C GLY A 313 -9.06 -15.81 6.66
N GLN A 314 -9.11 -17.08 6.24
CA GLN A 314 -8.04 -17.69 5.44
C GLN A 314 -7.90 -17.09 4.02
N PHE A 315 -8.85 -16.30 3.58
CA PHE A 315 -8.84 -15.66 2.27
C PHE A 315 -7.62 -14.75 2.05
N ALA A 316 -7.21 -14.02 3.10
CA ALA A 316 -6.03 -13.17 3.10
C ALA A 316 -4.72 -13.91 2.78
N TYR A 317 -4.73 -15.25 2.85
CA TYR A 317 -3.57 -16.11 2.60
C TYR A 317 -3.63 -16.84 1.26
N THR A 318 -4.46 -16.39 0.34
CA THR A 318 -4.68 -17.08 -0.94
C THR A 318 -4.21 -16.25 -2.13
N GLY A 319 -4.02 -16.88 -3.27
CA GLY A 319 -3.73 -16.21 -4.52
C GLY A 319 -4.84 -15.27 -5.02
N PHE A 320 -6.04 -15.41 -4.48
CA PHE A 320 -7.11 -14.45 -4.76
C PHE A 320 -6.80 -13.09 -4.12
N ALA A 321 -6.25 -13.05 -2.89
CA ALA A 321 -5.76 -11.81 -2.29
C ALA A 321 -4.65 -11.19 -3.15
N SER A 322 -3.65 -11.99 -3.55
CA SER A 322 -2.59 -11.49 -4.45
C SER A 322 -3.14 -10.92 -5.76
N MET A 323 -4.17 -11.52 -6.32
CA MET A 323 -4.78 -11.02 -7.56
C MET A 323 -5.48 -9.67 -7.33
N LEU A 324 -6.17 -9.48 -6.19
CA LEU A 324 -6.80 -8.21 -5.84
C LEU A 324 -5.75 -7.11 -5.64
N ASP A 325 -4.69 -7.41 -4.89
CA ASP A 325 -3.59 -6.46 -4.63
C ASP A 325 -2.84 -6.08 -5.91
N ALA A 326 -2.59 -7.03 -6.79
CA ALA A 326 -1.96 -6.76 -8.09
C ALA A 326 -2.84 -5.86 -8.98
N ASP A 327 -4.15 -6.06 -8.97
CA ASP A 327 -5.07 -5.21 -9.72
C ASP A 327 -5.11 -3.78 -9.15
N LEU A 328 -5.17 -3.63 -7.82
CA LEU A 328 -5.12 -2.33 -7.16
C LEU A 328 -3.83 -1.58 -7.48
N LEU A 329 -2.67 -2.24 -7.32
CA LEU A 329 -1.39 -1.63 -7.64
C LEU A 329 -1.31 -1.18 -9.11
N GLY A 330 -1.73 -2.05 -10.02
CA GLY A 330 -1.75 -1.71 -11.44
C GLY A 330 -2.61 -0.48 -11.74
N ARG A 331 -3.77 -0.34 -11.08
CA ARG A 331 -4.67 0.84 -11.21
C ARG A 331 -4.04 2.11 -10.64
N ILE A 332 -3.38 2.01 -9.50
CA ILE A 332 -2.64 3.13 -8.88
C ILE A 332 -1.59 3.64 -9.85
N LEU A 333 -0.72 2.76 -10.35
CA LEU A 333 0.32 3.13 -11.31
C LEU A 333 -0.27 3.68 -12.62
N ALA A 334 -1.33 3.06 -13.13
CA ALA A 334 -2.01 3.52 -14.34
C ALA A 334 -2.62 4.91 -14.18
N ALA A 335 -3.04 5.30 -13.00
CA ALA A 335 -3.52 6.65 -12.70
C ALA A 335 -2.39 7.67 -12.50
N GLY A 336 -1.12 7.24 -12.40
CA GLY A 336 0.04 8.09 -12.08
C GLY A 336 0.01 8.57 -10.64
N ALA A 337 -0.33 7.65 -9.76
CA ALA A 337 -0.24 7.81 -8.33
C ALA A 337 0.84 6.88 -7.78
N ASP A 338 1.32 7.20 -6.59
CA ASP A 338 2.22 6.38 -5.81
C ASP A 338 1.39 5.57 -4.81
N GLY A 339 1.68 4.27 -4.67
CA GLY A 339 0.92 3.38 -3.80
C GLY A 339 1.79 2.82 -2.69
N LEU A 340 1.43 3.11 -1.43
CA LEU A 340 2.09 2.58 -0.25
C LEU A 340 1.21 1.50 0.37
N ALA A 341 1.59 0.24 0.16
CA ALA A 341 0.83 -0.90 0.65
C ALA A 341 0.91 -0.98 2.17
N TRP A 342 -0.21 -1.23 2.84
CA TRP A 342 -0.22 -1.28 4.29
C TRP A 342 0.45 -2.52 4.84
N GLY A 343 1.39 -2.31 5.77
CA GLY A 343 2.05 -3.30 6.57
C GLY A 343 3.31 -3.90 5.95
N SER A 344 4.50 -3.48 6.41
CA SER A 344 5.77 -4.10 5.99
C SER A 344 5.93 -5.50 6.59
N LYS A 345 5.84 -5.62 7.91
CA LYS A 345 5.95 -6.90 8.61
C LYS A 345 4.94 -7.00 9.75
N ASN A 346 3.89 -7.79 9.54
CA ASN A 346 2.78 -7.91 10.49
C ASN A 346 2.04 -9.27 10.36
N GLY A 347 0.73 -9.25 10.59
CA GLY A 347 -0.18 -10.36 10.40
C GLY A 347 -0.62 -10.56 8.95
N PRO A 348 -1.86 -10.99 8.75
CA PRO A 348 -2.48 -11.07 7.42
C PRO A 348 -2.46 -9.71 6.73
N MET A 349 -2.32 -9.67 5.42
CA MET A 349 -2.30 -8.47 4.58
C MET A 349 -1.02 -7.62 4.62
N SER A 350 0.01 -7.99 5.40
CA SER A 350 1.33 -7.35 5.29
C SER A 350 2.16 -7.94 4.15
N LEU A 351 3.30 -7.31 3.86
CA LEU A 351 4.28 -7.85 2.91
C LEU A 351 4.93 -9.13 3.44
N ILE A 352 5.29 -9.13 4.71
CA ILE A 352 6.03 -10.19 5.38
C ILE A 352 5.27 -10.60 6.63
N TYR A 353 5.11 -11.91 6.84
CA TYR A 353 4.46 -12.40 8.04
C TYR A 353 5.34 -12.17 9.27
N GLY A 354 4.78 -11.52 10.29
CA GLY A 354 5.38 -11.38 11.61
C GLY A 354 5.09 -12.59 12.51
N ASP A 355 5.22 -12.43 13.82
CA ASP A 355 5.02 -13.49 14.81
C ASP A 355 3.58 -13.57 15.34
N GLY A 356 2.58 -13.27 14.49
CA GLY A 356 1.18 -13.32 14.87
C GLY A 356 0.68 -14.72 15.20
N THR A 357 -0.20 -14.84 16.19
CA THR A 357 -0.94 -16.07 16.46
C THR A 357 -2.03 -16.26 15.42
N GLY A 358 -2.26 -17.50 14.99
CA GLY A 358 -3.35 -17.86 14.08
C GLY A 358 -2.98 -17.98 12.61
N ALA A 359 -1.70 -17.95 12.26
CA ALA A 359 -1.27 -18.24 10.91
C ALA A 359 -1.68 -19.63 10.44
N PRO A 360 -2.10 -19.79 9.17
CA PRO A 360 -2.29 -21.09 8.57
C PRO A 360 -0.99 -21.90 8.52
N ALA A 361 -1.11 -23.23 8.44
CA ALA A 361 0.04 -24.10 8.29
C ALA A 361 0.94 -23.70 7.12
N GLY A 362 2.23 -23.55 7.38
CA GLY A 362 3.24 -23.15 6.40
C GLY A 362 3.61 -21.66 6.43
N TYR A 363 2.86 -20.82 7.14
CA TYR A 363 3.26 -19.43 7.40
C TYR A 363 3.99 -19.36 8.75
N THR A 364 5.22 -18.93 8.70
CA THR A 364 6.08 -18.67 9.86
C THR A 364 6.62 -17.25 9.76
N SER A 365 7.20 -16.73 10.84
CA SER A 365 7.89 -15.43 10.78
C SER A 365 8.79 -15.32 9.55
N ASP A 366 8.77 -14.16 8.92
CA ASP A 366 9.50 -13.83 7.70
C ASP A 366 9.09 -14.64 6.45
N THR A 367 7.86 -15.11 6.42
CA THR A 367 7.28 -15.68 5.20
C THR A 367 6.71 -14.55 4.33
N PRO A 368 7.08 -14.45 3.03
CA PRO A 368 6.40 -13.57 2.09
C PRO A 368 4.90 -13.86 2.04
N MET A 369 4.11 -12.81 2.10
CA MET A 369 2.65 -12.87 2.10
C MET A 369 2.09 -12.69 0.68
N PRO A 370 0.80 -12.95 0.45
CA PRO A 370 0.16 -12.72 -0.86
C PRO A 370 0.38 -11.32 -1.42
N LEU A 371 0.38 -10.28 -0.58
CA LEU A 371 0.70 -8.91 -0.98
C LEU A 371 2.14 -8.76 -1.49
N TYR A 372 3.13 -9.38 -0.83
CA TYR A 372 4.51 -9.40 -1.30
C TYR A 372 4.63 -10.01 -2.70
N GLU A 373 3.96 -11.14 -2.92
CA GLU A 373 4.02 -11.83 -4.20
C GLU A 373 3.24 -11.08 -5.29
N ALA A 374 2.17 -10.36 -4.93
CA ALA A 374 1.43 -9.48 -5.83
C ALA A 374 2.31 -8.32 -6.33
N ILE A 375 2.96 -7.61 -5.41
CA ILE A 375 3.91 -6.54 -5.74
C ILE A 375 5.09 -7.12 -6.53
N GLY A 376 5.56 -8.31 -6.15
CA GLY A 376 6.62 -9.03 -6.86
C GLY A 376 6.30 -9.37 -8.31
N MET A 377 5.02 -9.36 -8.72
CA MET A 377 4.63 -9.50 -10.13
C MET A 377 4.91 -8.24 -10.96
N PHE A 378 5.13 -7.10 -10.31
CA PHE A 378 5.58 -5.85 -10.95
C PHE A 378 7.08 -5.62 -10.76
N THR A 379 7.62 -5.88 -9.57
CA THR A 379 9.00 -5.55 -9.25
C THR A 379 9.99 -6.68 -9.55
N GLY A 380 9.49 -7.84 -9.90
CA GLY A 380 10.27 -9.06 -10.06
C GLY A 380 10.72 -9.71 -8.76
N ALA A 381 10.79 -8.98 -7.66
CA ALA A 381 11.28 -9.45 -6.36
C ALA A 381 12.61 -10.24 -6.50
N GLY A 382 13.54 -9.75 -7.30
CA GLY A 382 14.81 -10.40 -7.62
C GLY A 382 14.74 -11.56 -8.62
N ARG A 383 13.58 -11.90 -9.17
CA ARG A 383 13.38 -12.99 -10.16
C ARG A 383 13.47 -12.53 -11.60
N PHE A 384 13.05 -11.30 -11.88
CA PHE A 384 13.07 -10.65 -13.18
C PHE A 384 13.21 -9.12 -13.01
N PRO A 385 13.42 -8.33 -14.09
CA PRO A 385 13.51 -6.87 -13.98
C PRO A 385 12.29 -6.23 -13.37
N HIS A 386 12.46 -5.08 -12.75
CA HIS A 386 11.38 -4.24 -12.23
C HIS A 386 10.57 -3.64 -13.38
N PHE A 387 9.26 -3.47 -13.17
CA PHE A 387 8.33 -2.78 -14.08
C PHE A 387 8.92 -1.45 -14.55
N GLY A 388 8.86 -1.18 -15.85
CA GLY A 388 9.62 -0.11 -16.47
C GLY A 388 9.18 1.29 -16.05
N ALA A 389 10.06 2.25 -16.31
CA ALA A 389 9.86 3.64 -15.91
C ALA A 389 8.75 4.40 -16.67
N THR A 390 8.18 3.80 -17.72
CA THR A 390 7.12 4.43 -18.52
C THR A 390 5.94 3.48 -18.68
N MET A 391 4.80 3.87 -18.16
CA MET A 391 3.53 3.20 -18.47
C MET A 391 3.19 3.41 -19.94
N VAL A 392 2.83 2.33 -20.63
CA VAL A 392 2.47 2.37 -22.05
C VAL A 392 0.99 2.06 -22.28
N ALA A 393 0.51 2.40 -23.47
CA ALA A 393 -0.88 2.15 -23.83
C ALA A 393 -1.18 0.66 -23.89
N ALA A 394 -2.16 0.23 -23.12
CA ALA A 394 -2.61 -1.15 -23.05
C ALA A 394 -4.13 -1.22 -22.92
N THR A 395 -4.76 -2.20 -23.58
CA THR A 395 -6.20 -2.40 -23.57
C THR A 395 -6.54 -3.88 -23.60
N SER A 396 -7.63 -4.26 -22.92
CA SER A 396 -8.22 -5.58 -22.96
C SER A 396 -9.69 -5.46 -23.39
N VAL A 397 -10.14 -6.34 -24.29
CA VAL A 397 -11.58 -6.46 -24.62
C VAL A 397 -12.32 -7.42 -23.69
N LEU A 398 -11.59 -8.07 -22.79
CA LEU A 398 -12.16 -8.99 -21.80
C LEU A 398 -12.56 -8.22 -20.54
N PRO A 399 -13.81 -8.28 -20.10
CA PRO A 399 -14.29 -7.51 -18.95
C PRO A 399 -13.62 -7.90 -17.62
N ASP A 400 -13.14 -9.14 -17.52
CA ASP A 400 -12.51 -9.69 -16.30
C ASP A 400 -10.98 -9.76 -16.38
N VAL A 401 -10.37 -9.16 -17.40
CA VAL A 401 -8.90 -9.13 -17.55
C VAL A 401 -8.42 -7.70 -17.63
N ASP A 402 -7.70 -7.26 -16.59
CA ASP A 402 -7.00 -6.00 -16.61
C ASP A 402 -5.57 -6.19 -17.15
N VAL A 403 -5.06 -5.16 -17.80
CA VAL A 403 -3.73 -5.16 -18.40
C VAL A 403 -2.99 -3.89 -18.03
N PHE A 404 -1.77 -4.07 -17.53
CA PHE A 404 -0.83 -2.99 -17.21
C PHE A 404 0.47 -3.29 -17.95
N ALA A 405 1.06 -2.28 -18.57
CA ALA A 405 2.27 -2.49 -19.34
C ALA A 405 3.22 -1.30 -19.23
N SER A 406 4.51 -1.61 -19.26
CA SER A 406 5.58 -0.61 -19.19
C SER A 406 6.63 -0.83 -20.26
N SER A 407 7.42 0.21 -20.50
CA SER A 407 8.63 0.12 -21.33
C SER A 407 9.87 0.50 -20.53
N SER A 408 11.03 -0.05 -20.95
CA SER A 408 12.33 0.16 -20.29
C SER A 408 12.44 -0.42 -18.85
N PRO A 409 12.26 -1.75 -18.68
CA PRO A 409 12.05 -2.81 -19.66
C PRO A 409 10.61 -2.93 -20.16
N ASP A 410 10.44 -3.60 -21.31
CA ASP A 410 9.13 -3.94 -21.84
C ASP A 410 8.52 -5.09 -21.03
N GLU A 411 7.43 -4.80 -20.35
CA GLU A 411 6.76 -5.74 -19.45
C GLU A 411 5.23 -5.61 -19.54
N ILE A 412 4.53 -6.73 -19.43
CA ILE A 412 3.06 -6.77 -19.39
C ILE A 412 2.62 -7.57 -18.19
N VAL A 413 1.77 -6.96 -17.36
CA VAL A 413 1.11 -7.61 -16.23
C VAL A 413 -0.37 -7.78 -16.58
N LEU A 414 -0.83 -9.02 -16.58
CA LEU A 414 -2.23 -9.42 -16.86
C LEU A 414 -2.86 -9.94 -15.59
N VAL A 415 -4.00 -9.37 -15.22
CA VAL A 415 -4.77 -9.79 -14.04
C VAL A 415 -6.08 -10.40 -14.49
N ASN A 416 -6.23 -11.72 -14.36
CA ASN A 416 -7.47 -12.42 -14.62
C ASN A 416 -8.31 -12.50 -13.34
N ARG A 417 -9.28 -11.61 -13.20
CA ARG A 417 -10.25 -11.55 -12.08
C ARG A 417 -11.38 -12.58 -12.19
N GLY A 418 -11.50 -13.19 -13.39
CA GLY A 418 -12.55 -14.12 -13.70
C GLY A 418 -12.34 -15.52 -13.11
N LYS A 419 -13.43 -16.26 -12.99
CA LYS A 419 -13.47 -17.65 -12.48
C LYS A 419 -13.05 -18.71 -13.51
N ALA A 420 -12.77 -18.31 -14.75
CA ALA A 420 -12.41 -19.22 -15.83
C ALA A 420 -10.93 -19.07 -16.20
N THR A 421 -10.29 -20.19 -16.53
CA THR A 421 -9.01 -20.19 -17.23
C THR A 421 -9.23 -19.75 -18.68
N LEU A 422 -8.51 -18.73 -19.13
CA LEU A 422 -8.63 -18.13 -20.45
C LEU A 422 -7.42 -18.45 -21.32
N ARG A 423 -7.64 -18.65 -22.60
CA ARG A 423 -6.59 -18.62 -23.62
C ARG A 423 -6.73 -17.31 -24.38
N VAL A 424 -5.74 -16.45 -24.27
CA VAL A 424 -5.79 -15.09 -24.82
C VAL A 424 -4.68 -14.88 -25.84
N THR A 425 -4.93 -13.98 -26.76
CA THR A 425 -3.95 -13.46 -27.70
C THR A 425 -3.51 -12.07 -27.25
N VAL A 426 -2.23 -11.86 -27.05
CA VAL A 426 -1.61 -10.57 -26.67
C VAL A 426 -0.87 -10.02 -27.88
N HIS A 427 -1.26 -8.85 -28.37
CA HIS A 427 -0.64 -8.15 -29.48
C HIS A 427 0.31 -7.08 -28.89
N ALA A 428 1.59 -7.34 -28.92
CA ALA A 428 2.64 -6.43 -28.51
C ALA A 428 3.16 -5.64 -29.72
N GLN A 429 2.96 -4.35 -29.71
CA GLN A 429 3.31 -3.43 -30.79
C GLN A 429 4.42 -2.47 -30.34
N GLY A 430 5.13 -1.88 -31.28
CA GLY A 430 6.08 -0.79 -31.03
C GLY A 430 7.51 -1.22 -30.73
N SER A 431 7.75 -2.38 -30.12
CA SER A 431 9.10 -2.91 -29.85
C SER A 431 9.40 -4.22 -30.57
N ASN A 432 8.42 -4.83 -31.22
CA ASN A 432 8.53 -6.10 -31.96
C ASN A 432 9.26 -7.22 -31.16
N PRO A 433 8.79 -7.58 -29.95
CA PRO A 433 9.44 -8.57 -29.11
C PRO A 433 9.33 -9.96 -29.77
N GLN A 434 10.45 -10.71 -29.75
CA GLN A 434 10.51 -12.05 -30.36
C GLN A 434 10.08 -13.14 -29.39
N ALA A 435 10.23 -12.90 -28.09
CA ALA A 435 9.86 -13.83 -27.04
C ALA A 435 9.49 -13.09 -25.74
N ALA A 436 8.87 -13.80 -24.82
CA ALA A 436 8.65 -13.35 -23.45
C ALA A 436 8.88 -14.48 -22.46
N THR A 437 9.57 -14.20 -21.37
CA THR A 437 9.55 -15.08 -20.20
C THR A 437 8.28 -14.83 -19.43
N VAL A 438 7.55 -15.89 -19.11
CA VAL A 438 6.23 -15.81 -18.48
C VAL A 438 6.31 -16.28 -17.02
N TRP A 439 5.87 -15.43 -16.13
CA TRP A 439 5.72 -15.70 -14.71
C TRP A 439 4.25 -15.72 -14.33
N GLN A 440 3.86 -16.65 -13.48
CA GLN A 440 2.47 -16.76 -13.03
C GLN A 440 2.39 -16.87 -11.52
N LEU A 441 1.48 -16.08 -10.96
CA LEU A 441 1.03 -16.16 -9.59
C LEU A 441 -0.41 -16.67 -9.61
N HIS A 442 -0.56 -17.95 -9.25
CA HIS A 442 -1.84 -18.63 -9.19
C HIS A 442 -1.83 -19.61 -8.04
N GLN A 443 -2.57 -19.30 -7.00
CA GLN A 443 -2.60 -20.10 -5.78
C GLN A 443 -4.04 -20.46 -5.40
N THR A 444 -4.32 -21.74 -5.35
CA THR A 444 -5.63 -22.26 -4.97
C THR A 444 -5.72 -22.71 -3.51
N HIS A 445 -4.59 -22.74 -2.80
CA HIS A 445 -4.49 -23.26 -1.43
C HIS A 445 -3.86 -22.25 -0.50
N VAL A 446 -4.24 -22.33 0.77
CA VAL A 446 -3.67 -21.52 1.85
C VAL A 446 -2.28 -22.04 2.19
N LYS A 447 -1.27 -21.57 1.50
CA LYS A 447 0.16 -21.82 1.77
C LYS A 447 1.01 -20.80 1.03
N PRO A 448 2.23 -20.49 1.50
CA PRO A 448 3.16 -19.66 0.75
C PRO A 448 3.40 -20.23 -0.64
N SER A 449 3.22 -19.45 -1.66
CA SER A 449 3.41 -19.88 -3.05
C SER A 449 3.93 -18.70 -3.89
N PRO A 450 5.25 -18.63 -4.09
CA PRO A 450 5.84 -17.59 -4.93
C PRO A 450 5.43 -17.76 -6.39
N PRO A 451 5.53 -16.71 -7.21
CA PRO A 451 5.34 -16.79 -8.65
C PRO A 451 6.24 -17.85 -9.28
N ALA A 452 5.67 -18.62 -10.18
CA ALA A 452 6.41 -19.64 -10.93
C ALA A 452 6.71 -19.18 -12.35
N SER A 453 7.95 -19.36 -12.82
CA SER A 453 8.23 -19.28 -14.25
C SER A 453 7.62 -20.47 -14.96
N ILE A 454 6.78 -20.19 -15.95
CA ILE A 454 6.19 -21.24 -16.80
C ILE A 454 6.94 -21.39 -18.12
N GLY A 455 8.08 -20.73 -18.26
CA GLY A 455 8.96 -20.80 -19.40
C GLY A 455 8.89 -19.61 -20.32
N THR A 456 9.42 -19.78 -21.52
CA THR A 456 9.46 -18.75 -22.57
C THR A 456 8.42 -19.06 -23.65
N VAL A 457 7.68 -18.04 -24.05
CA VAL A 457 6.77 -18.10 -25.21
C VAL A 457 7.37 -17.25 -26.33
N THR A 458 7.30 -17.75 -27.56
CA THR A 458 7.72 -16.99 -28.73
C THR A 458 6.54 -16.27 -29.35
N SER A 459 6.80 -15.12 -29.94
CA SER A 459 5.81 -14.39 -30.72
C SER A 459 5.86 -14.78 -32.19
N LEU A 460 4.74 -14.58 -32.86
CA LEU A 460 4.68 -14.47 -34.31
C LEU A 460 4.20 -13.06 -34.64
N ASP A 461 5.08 -12.25 -35.22
CA ASP A 461 4.80 -10.85 -35.55
C ASP A 461 4.27 -10.01 -34.33
N GLY A 462 4.88 -10.20 -33.17
CA GLY A 462 4.48 -9.52 -31.91
C GLY A 462 3.24 -10.10 -31.26
N VAL A 463 2.73 -11.25 -31.72
CA VAL A 463 1.52 -11.90 -31.19
C VAL A 463 1.92 -13.08 -30.33
N PHE A 464 1.48 -13.04 -29.07
CA PHE A 464 1.68 -14.10 -28.07
C PHE A 464 0.36 -14.82 -27.77
N LYS A 465 0.42 -16.13 -27.56
CA LYS A 465 -0.71 -16.94 -27.07
C LYS A 465 -0.42 -17.36 -25.64
N ILE A 466 -1.23 -16.87 -24.70
CA ILE A 466 -1.03 -17.05 -23.27
C ILE A 466 -2.25 -17.73 -22.65
N THR A 467 -2.00 -18.58 -21.65
CA THR A 467 -3.06 -19.13 -20.79
C THR A 467 -3.04 -18.37 -19.48
N LEU A 468 -4.17 -17.78 -19.11
CA LEU A 468 -4.39 -17.08 -17.84
C LEU A 468 -5.25 -17.96 -16.95
N PRO A 469 -4.71 -18.54 -15.87
CA PRO A 469 -5.55 -19.27 -14.91
C PRO A 469 -6.64 -18.38 -14.32
N ALA A 470 -7.69 -18.97 -13.79
CA ALA A 470 -8.71 -18.24 -13.04
C ALA A 470 -8.07 -17.57 -11.81
N HIS A 471 -8.47 -16.34 -11.48
CA HIS A 471 -7.96 -15.58 -10.34
C HIS A 471 -6.43 -15.59 -10.27
N SER A 472 -5.77 -15.08 -11.30
CA SER A 472 -4.31 -15.13 -11.43
C SER A 472 -3.71 -13.81 -11.87
N VAL A 473 -2.42 -13.66 -11.59
CA VAL A 473 -1.57 -12.63 -12.17
C VAL A 473 -0.55 -13.29 -13.07
N THR A 474 -0.35 -12.75 -14.27
CA THR A 474 0.62 -13.26 -15.24
C THR A 474 1.48 -12.10 -15.73
N THR A 475 2.78 -12.19 -15.53
CA THR A 475 3.75 -11.20 -16.03
C THR A 475 4.53 -11.76 -17.20
N LEU A 476 4.57 -10.99 -18.27
CA LEU A 476 5.38 -11.25 -19.47
C LEU A 476 6.53 -10.26 -19.49
N VAL A 477 7.74 -10.75 -19.36
CA VAL A 477 8.97 -9.96 -19.52
C VAL A 477 9.49 -10.17 -20.94
N MET A 478 9.46 -9.13 -21.76
CA MET A 478 9.79 -9.21 -23.18
C MET A 478 11.28 -9.34 -23.41
N THR A 479 11.64 -10.10 -24.45
CA THR A 479 13.01 -10.23 -24.91
C THR A 479 13.07 -10.00 -26.42
N THR A 480 14.08 -9.25 -26.86
CA THR A 480 14.33 -8.99 -28.28
C THR A 480 15.19 -10.10 -28.94
N GLU A 481 15.80 -10.96 -28.11
CA GLU A 481 16.60 -12.10 -28.59
C GLU A 481 15.97 -13.41 -28.13
N VAL A 482 15.86 -14.36 -29.05
CA VAL A 482 15.55 -15.76 -28.73
C VAL A 482 16.81 -16.37 -28.14
N SER A 483 16.88 -16.51 -26.81
CA SER A 483 18.00 -17.24 -26.18
C SER A 483 18.02 -18.69 -26.67
N ASN A 484 18.88 -18.97 -27.63
CA ASN A 484 19.24 -20.34 -28.05
C ASN A 484 20.07 -21.01 -26.94
N ARG A 485 19.48 -21.24 -25.75
CA ARG A 485 20.09 -22.19 -24.80
C ARG A 485 19.69 -23.60 -25.25
N LYS A 486 20.66 -24.24 -25.96
CA LYS A 486 20.68 -25.69 -26.21
C LYS A 486 20.97 -26.46 -24.92
#